data_033c3a67aabcce062c5bc6bcf749ab1b
#
_entry.id   033c3a67aabcce062c5bc6bcf749ab1b
#
_cell.length_a   1.000
_cell.length_b   1.000
_cell.length_c   1.000
_cell.angle_alpha   90.00
_cell.angle_beta   90.00
_cell.angle_gamma   90.00
#
_symmetry.space_group_name_H-M   'P 1'
#
loop_
_entity.id
_entity.type
_entity.pdbx_description
1 polymer ?
#
loop_
_entity_poly.entity_id
_entity_poly.type
_entity_poly.pdbx_seq_one_letter_code
_entity_poly.pdbx_strand_id
1 'polypeptide(L)'
;MAAIYKGTLGLIGNPPLVEPVNLEKELGLEATILVKLEYLNPAGSVKDRVAKAMIKGAEEKGILKEGSVIIEPTSGNTGIGLASIAAAKGYRAILTMPETMSVERRNILKAYGAEIVLTEGTKGMKGAIAKAEELAKEIPNSFIPGQFVNPANSKAHRETTGPEIWKDTDGNVDIFIAGVGTGGTLTGVGEYLKSQKPDVKVVALEPAASPVLSEGKGGPHKIQGIGAGFVPDVLNTKIYDEIYKADNDEGFAAAKLLAKTEGILVGISSGAALSGAIAYAKKTENKGKTIVALLPDSGDRYYSTPLFTE
;
A
#
# COMPACT_ATOMS: atom_id res chain seq x y z
N MET A 1 -30.09 -1.04 -6.87
CA MET A 1 -30.11 0.17 -6.00
C MET A 1 -29.26 1.24 -6.65
N ALA A 2 -29.75 2.48 -6.73
CA ALA A 2 -28.96 3.59 -7.26
C ALA A 2 -27.76 3.86 -6.34
N ALA A 3 -26.55 3.79 -6.88
CA ALA A 3 -25.30 3.99 -6.13
C ALA A 3 -24.86 5.46 -6.21
N ILE A 4 -25.59 6.34 -5.51
CA ILE A 4 -25.19 7.75 -5.40
C ILE A 4 -24.47 7.94 -4.07
N TYR A 5 -23.17 8.22 -4.15
CA TYR A 5 -22.34 8.48 -2.98
C TYR A 5 -22.35 9.97 -2.62
N LYS A 6 -22.48 10.29 -1.34
CA LYS A 6 -22.33 11.66 -0.84
C LYS A 6 -20.88 11.90 -0.43
N GLY A 7 -20.11 12.47 -1.35
CA GLY A 7 -18.69 12.73 -1.16
C GLY A 7 -17.77 11.51 -1.39
N THR A 8 -16.47 11.77 -1.44
CA THR A 8 -15.46 10.79 -1.83
C THR A 8 -15.18 9.71 -0.78
N LEU A 9 -15.42 10.01 0.52
CA LEU A 9 -15.08 9.07 1.60
C LEU A 9 -15.87 7.75 1.53
N GLY A 10 -17.09 7.79 0.95
CA GLY A 10 -17.91 6.59 0.74
C GLY A 10 -17.40 5.67 -0.37
N LEU A 11 -16.52 6.18 -1.24
CA LEU A 11 -15.95 5.41 -2.36
C LEU A 11 -14.71 4.60 -1.94
N ILE A 12 -14.10 4.89 -0.78
CA ILE A 12 -12.89 4.22 -0.33
C ILE A 12 -13.24 2.81 0.14
N GLY A 13 -12.62 1.83 -0.50
CA GLY A 13 -12.84 0.40 -0.26
C GLY A 13 -13.62 -0.27 -1.39
N ASN A 14 -13.76 -1.59 -1.30
CA ASN A 14 -14.41 -2.45 -2.27
C ASN A 14 -13.88 -2.35 -3.73
N PRO A 15 -12.57 -2.17 -3.98
CA PRO A 15 -12.05 -2.36 -5.31
C PRO A 15 -12.17 -3.85 -5.68
N PRO A 16 -12.36 -4.18 -6.98
CA PRO A 16 -12.58 -5.56 -7.41
C PRO A 16 -11.35 -6.45 -7.21
N LEU A 17 -11.61 -7.75 -7.08
CA LEU A 17 -10.67 -8.81 -7.43
C LEU A 17 -10.81 -9.10 -8.93
N VAL A 18 -9.69 -9.33 -9.61
CA VAL A 18 -9.64 -9.70 -11.02
C VAL A 18 -8.80 -10.95 -11.17
N GLU A 19 -9.27 -11.92 -11.92
CA GLU A 19 -8.50 -13.07 -12.40
C GLU A 19 -7.81 -12.70 -13.72
N PRO A 20 -6.48 -12.64 -13.79
CA PRO A 20 -5.75 -12.31 -15.02
C PRO A 20 -5.63 -13.53 -15.93
N VAL A 21 -6.74 -13.93 -16.54
CA VAL A 21 -6.88 -15.18 -17.29
C VAL A 21 -5.95 -15.29 -18.51
N ASN A 22 -5.64 -14.17 -19.18
CA ASN A 22 -4.71 -14.20 -20.32
C ASN A 22 -3.25 -14.36 -19.83
N LEU A 23 -2.90 -13.75 -18.70
CA LEU A 23 -1.60 -13.91 -18.07
C LEU A 23 -1.40 -15.35 -17.61
N GLU A 24 -2.39 -15.94 -16.95
CA GLU A 24 -2.35 -17.34 -16.51
C GLU A 24 -2.16 -18.30 -17.68
N LYS A 25 -2.90 -18.08 -18.76
CA LYS A 25 -2.81 -18.86 -20.01
C LYS A 25 -1.43 -18.71 -20.67
N GLU A 26 -0.90 -17.48 -20.77
CA GLU A 26 0.42 -17.21 -21.37
C GLU A 26 1.54 -17.92 -20.59
N LEU A 27 1.41 -17.96 -19.27
CA LEU A 27 2.40 -18.59 -18.39
C LEU A 27 2.15 -20.08 -18.13
N GLY A 28 1.03 -20.65 -18.62
CA GLY A 28 0.65 -22.04 -18.40
C GLY A 28 0.44 -22.39 -16.93
N LEU A 29 -0.16 -21.50 -16.16
CA LEU A 29 -0.37 -21.69 -14.72
C LEU A 29 -1.52 -22.66 -14.46
N GLU A 30 -1.36 -23.51 -13.45
CA GLU A 30 -2.38 -24.46 -12.99
C GLU A 30 -3.00 -24.03 -11.63
N ALA A 31 -2.56 -22.92 -11.06
CA ALA A 31 -3.15 -22.25 -9.92
C ALA A 31 -3.88 -21.00 -10.40
N THR A 32 -4.93 -20.58 -9.70
CA THR A 32 -5.66 -19.35 -9.99
C THR A 32 -5.00 -18.17 -9.24
N ILE A 33 -4.71 -17.09 -9.96
CA ILE A 33 -4.25 -15.83 -9.38
C ILE A 33 -5.42 -14.86 -9.35
N LEU A 34 -5.66 -14.22 -8.21
CA LEU A 34 -6.60 -13.12 -8.07
C LEU A 34 -5.84 -11.86 -7.63
N VAL A 35 -6.05 -10.76 -8.33
CA VAL A 35 -5.39 -9.49 -8.03
C VAL A 35 -6.39 -8.48 -7.48
N LYS A 36 -6.13 -7.96 -6.26
CA LYS A 36 -6.93 -6.90 -5.62
C LYS A 36 -6.45 -5.55 -6.11
N LEU A 37 -7.28 -4.86 -6.92
CA LEU A 37 -6.88 -3.63 -7.63
C LEU A 37 -7.08 -2.37 -6.76
N GLU A 38 -6.20 -2.14 -5.80
CA GLU A 38 -6.32 -1.03 -4.84
C GLU A 38 -6.16 0.37 -5.45
N TYR A 39 -5.68 0.47 -6.69
CA TYR A 39 -5.63 1.76 -7.40
C TYR A 39 -7.02 2.32 -7.76
N LEU A 40 -8.07 1.51 -7.67
CA LEU A 40 -9.45 1.95 -7.89
C LEU A 40 -10.07 2.67 -6.67
N ASN A 41 -9.33 2.82 -5.58
CA ASN A 41 -9.69 3.79 -4.55
C ASN A 41 -9.60 5.23 -5.10
N PRO A 42 -10.37 6.20 -4.58
CA PRO A 42 -10.50 7.55 -5.15
C PRO A 42 -9.19 8.33 -5.32
N ALA A 43 -8.27 8.23 -4.35
CA ALA A 43 -6.95 8.85 -4.47
C ALA A 43 -5.90 7.90 -5.07
N GLY A 44 -6.33 6.75 -5.60
CA GLY A 44 -5.56 5.86 -6.48
C GLY A 44 -4.63 4.89 -5.75
N SER A 45 -4.85 4.55 -4.49
CA SER A 45 -4.04 3.53 -3.81
C SER A 45 -4.68 2.91 -2.57
N VAL A 46 -4.08 1.83 -2.11
CA VAL A 46 -4.40 1.16 -0.84
C VAL A 46 -4.30 2.10 0.37
N LYS A 47 -3.53 3.18 0.27
CA LYS A 47 -3.32 4.12 1.37
C LYS A 47 -4.52 5.03 1.67
N ASP A 48 -5.48 5.11 0.76
CA ASP A 48 -6.75 5.78 1.00
C ASP A 48 -7.47 5.17 2.21
N ARG A 49 -7.44 3.84 2.33
CA ARG A 49 -8.00 3.11 3.49
C ARG A 49 -7.30 3.47 4.79
N VAL A 50 -5.96 3.46 4.74
CA VAL A 50 -5.11 3.75 5.90
C VAL A 50 -5.31 5.20 6.37
N ALA A 51 -5.28 6.16 5.44
CA ALA A 51 -5.51 7.57 5.74
C ALA A 51 -6.89 7.79 6.36
N LYS A 52 -7.95 7.20 5.77
CA LYS A 52 -9.32 7.26 6.30
C LYS A 52 -9.40 6.72 7.73
N ALA A 53 -8.77 5.57 8.00
CA ALA A 53 -8.81 4.95 9.32
C ALA A 53 -8.02 5.75 10.37
N MET A 54 -6.85 6.27 10.02
CA MET A 54 -6.05 7.09 10.95
C MET A 54 -6.75 8.40 11.30
N ILE A 55 -7.32 9.09 10.31
CA ILE A 55 -8.09 10.33 10.55
C ILE A 55 -9.34 10.04 11.38
N LYS A 56 -10.15 9.05 10.98
CA LYS A 56 -11.35 8.65 11.72
C LYS A 56 -11.02 8.27 13.16
N GLY A 57 -10.00 7.46 13.38
CA GLY A 57 -9.58 7.06 14.72
C GLY A 57 -9.09 8.21 15.60
N ALA A 58 -8.50 9.26 15.00
CA ALA A 58 -8.10 10.47 15.72
C ALA A 58 -9.30 11.36 16.05
N GLU A 59 -10.30 11.45 15.16
CA GLU A 59 -11.56 12.16 15.41
C GLU A 59 -12.35 11.50 16.55
N GLU A 60 -12.50 10.18 16.52
CA GLU A 60 -13.22 9.41 17.56
C GLU A 60 -12.59 9.57 18.96
N LYS A 61 -11.28 9.79 19.01
CA LYS A 61 -10.53 10.06 20.26
C LYS A 61 -10.51 11.53 20.65
N GLY A 62 -11.11 12.43 19.86
CA GLY A 62 -11.09 13.88 20.09
C GLY A 62 -9.71 14.54 19.91
N ILE A 63 -8.73 13.82 19.31
CA ILE A 63 -7.39 14.34 18.99
C ILE A 63 -7.49 15.27 17.78
N LEU A 64 -8.23 14.85 16.75
CA LEU A 64 -8.46 15.63 15.54
C LEU A 64 -9.87 16.21 15.58
N LYS A 65 -9.97 17.53 15.44
CA LYS A 65 -11.22 18.30 15.49
C LYS A 65 -11.16 19.47 14.52
N GLU A 66 -12.24 20.20 14.36
CA GLU A 66 -12.28 21.41 13.51
C GLU A 66 -11.11 22.34 13.83
N GLY A 67 -10.43 22.84 12.78
CA GLY A 67 -9.25 23.67 12.90
C GLY A 67 -7.94 22.93 13.21
N SER A 68 -7.98 21.60 13.38
CA SER A 68 -6.74 20.81 13.56
C SER A 68 -5.92 20.74 12.26
N VAL A 69 -4.61 20.52 12.41
CA VAL A 69 -3.65 20.42 11.32
C VAL A 69 -3.07 19.01 11.28
N ILE A 70 -3.16 18.35 10.13
CA ILE A 70 -2.55 17.03 9.88
C ILE A 70 -1.12 17.26 9.37
N ILE A 71 -0.13 16.67 10.02
CA ILE A 71 1.28 16.76 9.62
C ILE A 71 1.81 15.34 9.44
N GLU A 72 2.36 14.99 8.28
CA GLU A 72 2.94 13.65 8.06
C GLU A 72 4.24 13.74 7.27
N PRO A 73 5.31 13.06 7.72
CA PRO A 73 6.55 12.94 6.93
C PRO A 73 6.38 11.85 5.87
N THR A 74 5.97 12.24 4.68
CA THR A 74 5.74 11.30 3.58
C THR A 74 5.69 11.97 2.23
N SER A 75 6.24 11.32 1.23
CA SER A 75 6.14 11.72 -0.19
C SER A 75 5.36 10.72 -1.03
N GLY A 76 4.88 9.64 -0.40
CA GLY A 76 4.24 8.52 -1.11
C GLY A 76 2.72 8.55 -1.06
N ASN A 77 2.15 7.40 -1.34
CA ASN A 77 0.70 7.19 -1.40
C ASN A 77 -0.04 7.58 -0.11
N THR A 78 0.62 7.44 1.05
CA THR A 78 0.04 7.87 2.33
C THR A 78 -0.22 9.36 2.36
N GLY A 79 0.73 10.18 1.88
CA GLY A 79 0.54 11.63 1.78
C GLY A 79 -0.61 11.99 0.84
N ILE A 80 -0.72 11.30 -0.29
CA ILE A 80 -1.81 11.52 -1.26
C ILE A 80 -3.16 11.16 -0.62
N GLY A 81 -3.27 10.02 0.06
CA GLY A 81 -4.49 9.64 0.78
C GLY A 81 -4.86 10.62 1.89
N LEU A 82 -3.88 11.05 2.71
CA LEU A 82 -4.11 12.05 3.76
C LEU A 82 -4.55 13.39 3.19
N ALA A 83 -3.90 13.88 2.13
CA ALA A 83 -4.26 15.13 1.48
C ALA A 83 -5.67 15.10 0.88
N SER A 84 -6.03 14.01 0.20
CA SER A 84 -7.38 13.81 -0.35
C SER A 84 -8.46 13.83 0.73
N ILE A 85 -8.24 13.14 1.85
CA ILE A 85 -9.21 13.09 2.95
C ILE A 85 -9.26 14.41 3.70
N ALA A 86 -8.10 15.06 3.92
CA ALA A 86 -8.04 16.38 4.51
C ALA A 86 -8.87 17.39 3.69
N ALA A 87 -8.70 17.41 2.37
CA ALA A 87 -9.50 18.24 1.48
C ALA A 87 -11.01 17.95 1.62
N ALA A 88 -11.41 16.67 1.62
CA ALA A 88 -12.80 16.27 1.73
C ALA A 88 -13.45 16.61 3.09
N LYS A 89 -12.65 16.72 4.16
CA LYS A 89 -13.10 17.01 5.52
C LYS A 89 -12.84 18.45 5.97
N GLY A 90 -12.16 19.28 5.17
CA GLY A 90 -11.84 20.66 5.52
C GLY A 90 -10.66 20.79 6.51
N TYR A 91 -9.80 19.78 6.62
CA TYR A 91 -8.58 19.87 7.42
C TYR A 91 -7.44 20.50 6.64
N ARG A 92 -6.60 21.27 7.32
CA ARG A 92 -5.31 21.69 6.82
C ARG A 92 -4.34 20.50 6.88
N ALA A 93 -3.57 20.28 5.81
CA ALA A 93 -2.59 19.21 5.74
C ALA A 93 -1.21 19.76 5.36
N ILE A 94 -0.17 19.42 6.12
CA ILE A 94 1.23 19.77 5.87
C ILE A 94 2.02 18.45 5.70
N LEU A 95 2.67 18.30 4.56
CA LEU A 95 3.47 17.12 4.25
C LEU A 95 4.95 17.49 4.14
N THR A 96 5.78 16.85 4.95
CA THR A 96 7.22 17.08 4.92
C THR A 96 7.91 16.00 4.11
N MET A 97 8.83 16.38 3.23
CA MET A 97 9.53 15.43 2.37
C MET A 97 10.87 15.99 1.88
N PRO A 98 11.85 15.13 1.55
CA PRO A 98 13.08 15.57 0.91
C PRO A 98 12.83 16.26 -0.43
N GLU A 99 13.61 17.27 -0.75
CA GLU A 99 13.55 18.01 -2.02
C GLU A 99 13.86 17.14 -3.26
N THR A 100 14.44 15.96 -3.05
CA THR A 100 14.71 14.97 -4.10
C THR A 100 13.48 14.23 -4.60
N MET A 101 12.33 14.41 -3.94
CA MET A 101 11.08 13.77 -4.36
C MET A 101 10.55 14.33 -5.66
N SER A 102 9.92 13.47 -6.47
CA SER A 102 9.46 13.81 -7.82
C SER A 102 8.48 14.99 -7.85
N VAL A 103 8.57 15.78 -8.90
CA VAL A 103 7.69 16.95 -9.11
C VAL A 103 6.24 16.52 -9.27
N GLU A 104 5.99 15.39 -9.93
CA GLU A 104 4.64 14.85 -10.16
C GLU A 104 3.93 14.57 -8.83
N ARG A 105 4.62 13.94 -7.87
CA ARG A 105 4.07 13.69 -6.52
C ARG A 105 3.75 14.99 -5.78
N ARG A 106 4.65 15.97 -5.86
CA ARG A 106 4.41 17.30 -5.26
C ARG A 106 3.19 17.98 -5.89
N ASN A 107 3.03 17.88 -7.20
CA ASN A 107 1.90 18.47 -7.90
C ASN A 107 0.56 17.83 -7.52
N ILE A 108 0.51 16.50 -7.36
CA ILE A 108 -0.69 15.80 -6.86
C ILE A 108 -1.09 16.31 -5.48
N LEU A 109 -0.13 16.41 -4.56
CA LEU A 109 -0.37 16.87 -3.20
C LEU A 109 -0.88 18.32 -3.17
N LYS A 110 -0.27 19.22 -3.96
CA LYS A 110 -0.72 20.61 -4.11
C LYS A 110 -2.12 20.70 -4.71
N ALA A 111 -2.47 19.82 -5.66
CA ALA A 111 -3.80 19.79 -6.26
C ALA A 111 -4.90 19.46 -5.24
N TYR A 112 -4.57 18.68 -4.21
CA TYR A 112 -5.46 18.45 -3.06
C TYR A 112 -5.43 19.58 -2.01
N GLY A 113 -4.65 20.65 -2.22
CA GLY A 113 -4.53 21.77 -1.29
C GLY A 113 -3.58 21.53 -0.11
N ALA A 114 -2.78 20.47 -0.14
CA ALA A 114 -1.80 20.22 0.91
C ALA A 114 -0.60 21.17 0.80
N GLU A 115 -0.12 21.66 1.95
CA GLU A 115 1.12 22.38 2.06
C GLU A 115 2.31 21.41 2.05
N ILE A 116 3.36 21.75 1.30
CA ILE A 116 4.55 20.93 1.20
C ILE A 116 5.72 21.67 1.81
N VAL A 117 6.36 21.03 2.78
CA VAL A 117 7.59 21.53 3.39
C VAL A 117 8.74 20.63 2.92
N LEU A 118 9.59 21.19 2.07
CA LEU A 118 10.76 20.48 1.57
C LEU A 118 11.90 20.55 2.58
N THR A 119 12.58 19.40 2.75
CA THR A 119 13.76 19.28 3.59
C THR A 119 14.98 18.97 2.74
N GLU A 120 16.16 19.23 3.28
CA GLU A 120 17.44 18.99 2.63
C GLU A 120 17.55 17.53 2.15
N GLY A 121 17.85 17.34 0.86
CA GLY A 121 17.87 16.03 0.21
C GLY A 121 18.84 15.03 0.85
N THR A 122 20.00 15.53 1.30
CA THR A 122 21.06 14.73 1.96
C THR A 122 20.61 14.08 3.27
N LYS A 123 19.60 14.68 3.95
CA LYS A 123 19.03 14.15 5.20
C LYS A 123 17.95 13.07 4.96
N GLY A 124 17.49 12.91 3.71
CA GLY A 124 16.48 11.92 3.34
C GLY A 124 15.23 11.98 4.22
N MET A 125 14.58 10.84 4.43
CA MET A 125 13.36 10.77 5.26
C MET A 125 13.61 11.14 6.74
N LYS A 126 14.81 10.96 7.28
CA LYS A 126 15.13 11.39 8.65
C LYS A 126 14.96 12.91 8.82
N GLY A 127 15.38 13.70 7.82
CA GLY A 127 15.17 15.14 7.80
C GLY A 127 13.69 15.52 7.74
N ALA A 128 12.90 14.79 6.93
CA ALA A 128 11.46 15.03 6.84
C ALA A 128 10.73 14.71 8.16
N ILE A 129 11.10 13.62 8.84
CA ILE A 129 10.55 13.24 10.14
C ILE A 129 10.86 14.32 11.19
N ALA A 130 12.12 14.75 11.31
CA ALA A 130 12.52 15.77 12.25
C ALA A 130 11.75 17.09 12.01
N LYS A 131 11.54 17.46 10.74
CA LYS A 131 10.78 18.68 10.39
C LYS A 131 9.28 18.54 10.71
N ALA A 132 8.70 17.38 10.53
CA ALA A 132 7.31 17.13 10.94
C ALA A 132 7.13 17.26 12.46
N GLU A 133 8.06 16.72 13.24
CA GLU A 133 8.06 16.83 14.70
C GLU A 133 8.29 18.28 15.20
N GLU A 134 9.14 19.03 14.52
CA GLU A 134 9.36 20.47 14.78
C GLU A 134 8.05 21.24 14.56
N LEU A 135 7.43 21.08 13.38
CA LEU A 135 6.18 21.74 13.04
C LEU A 135 5.05 21.36 14.00
N ALA A 136 5.00 20.11 14.45
CA ALA A 136 3.98 19.65 15.39
C ALA A 136 4.11 20.30 16.78
N LYS A 137 5.31 20.71 17.17
CA LYS A 137 5.54 21.48 18.41
C LYS A 137 5.17 22.95 18.26
N GLU A 138 5.34 23.52 17.07
CA GLU A 138 5.08 24.93 16.77
C GLU A 138 3.61 25.20 16.47
N ILE A 139 2.92 24.25 15.86
CA ILE A 139 1.52 24.42 15.40
C ILE A 139 0.57 23.81 16.41
N PRO A 140 -0.22 24.62 17.11
CA PRO A 140 -1.24 24.12 18.06
C PRO A 140 -2.28 23.24 17.36
N ASN A 141 -2.79 22.27 18.08
CA ASN A 141 -3.80 21.32 17.58
C ASN A 141 -3.36 20.52 16.33
N SER A 142 -2.04 20.30 16.18
CA SER A 142 -1.52 19.44 15.12
C SER A 142 -1.58 17.96 15.53
N PHE A 143 -1.65 17.10 14.51
CA PHE A 143 -1.69 15.65 14.66
C PHE A 143 -0.79 15.00 13.62
N ILE A 144 0.12 14.13 14.08
CA ILE A 144 0.93 13.27 13.20
C ILE A 144 0.28 11.89 13.17
N PRO A 145 -0.30 11.46 12.03
CA PRO A 145 -0.91 10.13 11.87
C PRO A 145 0.01 8.97 12.19
N GLY A 146 1.27 9.02 11.76
CA GLY A 146 2.29 8.02 12.10
C GLY A 146 2.05 6.65 11.50
N GLN A 147 2.06 6.54 10.17
CA GLN A 147 1.68 5.32 9.43
C GLN A 147 2.42 4.04 9.85
N PHE A 148 3.63 4.14 10.40
CA PHE A 148 4.46 2.99 10.79
C PHE A 148 4.18 2.46 12.20
N VAL A 149 3.52 3.27 13.04
CA VAL A 149 3.27 2.97 14.46
C VAL A 149 1.80 2.97 14.82
N ASN A 150 0.93 3.55 13.97
CA ASN A 150 -0.48 3.72 14.26
C ASN A 150 -1.27 2.42 14.00
N PRO A 151 -1.90 1.81 15.03
CA PRO A 151 -2.65 0.56 14.89
C PRO A 151 -3.89 0.70 14.00
N ALA A 152 -4.38 1.92 13.75
CA ALA A 152 -5.48 2.14 12.81
C ALA A 152 -5.13 1.69 11.38
N ASN A 153 -3.84 1.61 11.03
CA ASN A 153 -3.37 1.13 9.74
C ASN A 153 -3.71 -0.35 9.53
N SER A 154 -3.25 -1.25 10.38
CA SER A 154 -3.59 -2.69 10.27
C SER A 154 -5.06 -2.95 10.52
N LYS A 155 -5.68 -2.21 11.45
CA LYS A 155 -7.12 -2.29 11.72
C LYS A 155 -7.96 -2.00 10.48
N ALA A 156 -7.60 -0.99 9.68
CA ALA A 156 -8.29 -0.69 8.42
C ALA A 156 -8.38 -1.92 7.51
N HIS A 157 -7.29 -2.65 7.36
CA HIS A 157 -7.24 -3.84 6.51
C HIS A 157 -7.95 -5.05 7.11
N ARG A 158 -7.89 -5.20 8.44
CA ARG A 158 -8.60 -6.27 9.14
C ARG A 158 -10.12 -6.09 9.06
N GLU A 159 -10.60 -4.84 9.08
CA GLU A 159 -12.03 -4.53 9.09
C GLU A 159 -12.62 -4.34 7.69
N THR A 160 -11.80 -4.14 6.65
CA THR A 160 -12.27 -3.88 5.29
C THR A 160 -11.66 -4.80 4.25
N THR A 161 -10.37 -4.71 3.98
CA THR A 161 -9.69 -5.44 2.88
C THR A 161 -9.77 -6.95 3.07
N GLY A 162 -9.53 -7.46 4.26
CA GLY A 162 -9.65 -8.89 4.58
C GLY A 162 -11.05 -9.43 4.37
N PRO A 163 -12.10 -8.83 4.98
CA PRO A 163 -13.49 -9.18 4.72
C PRO A 163 -13.92 -9.12 3.25
N GLU A 164 -13.46 -8.10 2.51
CA GLU A 164 -13.74 -7.99 1.08
C GLU A 164 -13.15 -9.16 0.29
N ILE A 165 -11.86 -9.47 0.50
CA ILE A 165 -11.20 -10.61 -0.17
C ILE A 165 -11.94 -11.92 0.14
N TRP A 166 -12.25 -12.15 1.41
CA TRP A 166 -12.95 -13.36 1.85
C TRP A 166 -14.32 -13.50 1.18
N LYS A 167 -15.09 -12.42 1.17
CA LYS A 167 -16.42 -12.39 0.56
C LYS A 167 -16.35 -12.57 -0.97
N ASP A 168 -15.44 -11.85 -1.63
CA ASP A 168 -15.33 -11.85 -3.09
C ASP A 168 -14.82 -13.20 -3.65
N THR A 169 -14.20 -14.01 -2.81
CA THR A 169 -13.71 -15.36 -3.14
C THR A 169 -14.59 -16.49 -2.60
N ASP A 170 -15.73 -16.17 -1.96
CA ASP A 170 -16.54 -17.14 -1.21
C ASP A 170 -15.70 -17.99 -0.22
N GLY A 171 -14.67 -17.38 0.37
CA GLY A 171 -13.74 -18.02 1.30
C GLY A 171 -12.70 -18.92 0.62
N ASN A 172 -12.63 -18.95 -0.69
CA ASN A 172 -11.68 -19.77 -1.43
C ASN A 172 -10.34 -19.03 -1.62
N VAL A 173 -9.59 -18.88 -0.53
CA VAL A 173 -8.23 -18.32 -0.50
C VAL A 173 -7.29 -19.34 0.12
N ASP A 174 -6.24 -19.73 -0.59
CA ASP A 174 -5.20 -20.63 -0.06
C ASP A 174 -3.91 -19.89 0.27
N ILE A 175 -3.56 -18.86 -0.53
CA ILE A 175 -2.35 -18.08 -0.35
C ILE A 175 -2.69 -16.60 -0.50
N PHE A 176 -2.24 -15.77 0.43
CA PHE A 176 -2.31 -14.31 0.35
C PHE A 176 -0.90 -13.71 0.32
N ILE A 177 -0.63 -12.85 -0.67
CA ILE A 177 0.67 -12.21 -0.87
C ILE A 177 0.52 -10.70 -0.85
N ALA A 178 1.34 -10.01 -0.06
CA ALA A 178 1.40 -8.55 -0.05
C ALA A 178 2.80 -8.04 0.26
N GLY A 179 3.19 -6.95 -0.42
CA GLY A 179 4.43 -6.23 -0.15
C GLY A 179 4.41 -5.53 1.21
N VAL A 180 5.53 -5.59 1.94
CA VAL A 180 5.68 -4.99 3.26
C VAL A 180 6.33 -3.61 3.14
N GLY A 181 5.49 -2.56 3.19
CA GLY A 181 5.92 -1.19 3.42
C GLY A 181 5.79 -0.83 4.90
N THR A 182 4.57 -0.49 5.34
CA THR A 182 4.25 -0.30 6.77
C THR A 182 3.86 -1.61 7.47
N GLY A 183 3.61 -2.67 6.71
CA GLY A 183 3.13 -3.94 7.25
C GLY A 183 1.63 -4.01 7.55
N GLY A 184 0.92 -2.89 7.47
CA GLY A 184 -0.51 -2.83 7.82
C GLY A 184 -1.40 -3.74 6.99
N THR A 185 -1.19 -3.78 5.68
CA THR A 185 -1.94 -4.65 4.77
C THR A 185 -1.75 -6.13 5.11
N LEU A 186 -0.49 -6.57 5.18
CA LEU A 186 -0.16 -7.96 5.47
C LEU A 186 -0.71 -8.40 6.83
N THR A 187 -0.53 -7.56 7.85
CA THR A 187 -1.05 -7.81 9.20
C THR A 187 -2.57 -7.90 9.21
N GLY A 188 -3.26 -6.87 8.76
CA GLY A 188 -4.71 -6.81 8.90
C GLY A 188 -5.43 -7.86 8.05
N VAL A 189 -5.03 -8.04 6.79
CA VAL A 189 -5.61 -9.08 5.92
C VAL A 189 -5.25 -10.47 6.43
N GLY A 190 -3.98 -10.71 6.77
CA GLY A 190 -3.52 -12.00 7.27
C GLY A 190 -4.24 -12.42 8.55
N GLU A 191 -4.40 -11.51 9.52
CA GLU A 191 -5.14 -11.77 10.75
C GLU A 191 -6.61 -12.11 10.46
N TYR A 192 -7.25 -11.39 9.56
CA TYR A 192 -8.64 -11.67 9.20
C TYR A 192 -8.76 -13.03 8.49
N LEU A 193 -7.98 -13.28 7.45
CA LEU A 193 -8.06 -14.52 6.68
C LEU A 193 -7.77 -15.76 7.54
N LYS A 194 -6.73 -15.71 8.38
CA LYS A 194 -6.41 -16.81 9.31
C LYS A 194 -7.47 -16.98 10.39
N SER A 195 -8.21 -15.94 10.77
CA SER A 195 -9.35 -16.08 11.68
C SER A 195 -10.53 -16.83 11.06
N GLN A 196 -10.66 -16.79 9.72
CA GLN A 196 -11.70 -17.50 8.97
C GLN A 196 -11.25 -18.93 8.58
N LYS A 197 -10.02 -19.05 8.07
CA LYS A 197 -9.39 -20.29 7.61
C LYS A 197 -7.94 -20.32 8.09
N PRO A 198 -7.63 -20.99 9.21
CA PRO A 198 -6.30 -21.00 9.81
C PRO A 198 -5.17 -21.44 8.87
N ASP A 199 -5.49 -22.28 7.90
CA ASP A 199 -4.52 -22.85 6.94
C ASP A 199 -4.18 -21.92 5.78
N VAL A 200 -4.77 -20.72 5.68
CA VAL A 200 -4.37 -19.73 4.67
C VAL A 200 -2.89 -19.39 4.87
N LYS A 201 -2.10 -19.61 3.84
CA LYS A 201 -0.70 -19.23 3.82
C LYS A 201 -0.57 -17.74 3.56
N VAL A 202 0.05 -17.00 4.46
CA VAL A 202 0.35 -15.57 4.33
C VAL A 202 1.81 -15.41 3.94
N VAL A 203 2.08 -14.77 2.82
CA VAL A 203 3.43 -14.54 2.29
C VAL A 203 3.77 -13.05 2.37
N ALA A 204 4.77 -12.73 3.18
CA ALA A 204 5.35 -11.40 3.22
C ALA A 204 6.27 -11.21 2.02
N LEU A 205 6.12 -10.08 1.31
CA LEU A 205 7.02 -9.77 0.21
C LEU A 205 7.91 -8.58 0.59
N GLU A 206 9.21 -8.77 0.46
CA GLU A 206 10.23 -7.72 0.65
C GLU A 206 11.14 -7.60 -0.57
N PRO A 207 11.83 -6.45 -0.78
CA PRO A 207 12.83 -6.34 -1.85
C PRO A 207 14.04 -7.23 -1.57
N ALA A 208 14.50 -8.00 -2.56
CA ALA A 208 15.68 -8.85 -2.44
C ALA A 208 16.94 -8.07 -2.06
N ALA A 209 17.06 -6.81 -2.52
CA ALA A 209 18.18 -5.93 -2.18
C ALA A 209 18.04 -5.27 -0.79
N SER A 210 16.91 -5.43 -0.10
CA SER A 210 16.66 -4.90 1.25
C SER A 210 15.93 -5.93 2.11
N PRO A 211 16.57 -7.09 2.39
CA PRO A 211 15.95 -8.24 3.05
C PRO A 211 15.88 -8.05 4.58
N VAL A 212 15.13 -7.04 5.02
CA VAL A 212 15.01 -6.66 6.43
C VAL A 212 14.29 -7.73 7.25
N LEU A 213 13.23 -8.33 6.69
CA LEU A 213 12.42 -9.32 7.42
C LEU A 213 13.13 -10.66 7.51
N SER A 214 13.83 -11.07 6.44
CA SER A 214 14.51 -12.37 6.38
C SER A 214 15.94 -12.35 6.91
N GLU A 215 16.67 -11.22 6.76
CA GLU A 215 18.11 -11.15 7.06
C GLU A 215 18.49 -10.00 8.01
N GLY A 216 17.54 -9.15 8.41
CA GLY A 216 17.81 -8.00 9.27
C GLY A 216 18.64 -6.88 8.61
N LYS A 217 18.76 -6.89 7.27
CA LYS A 217 19.60 -5.95 6.52
C LYS A 217 18.78 -5.05 5.61
N GLY A 218 18.83 -3.75 5.81
CA GLY A 218 18.31 -2.76 4.87
C GLY A 218 19.32 -2.43 3.78
N GLY A 219 18.84 -2.16 2.57
CA GLY A 219 19.67 -1.78 1.43
C GLY A 219 18.90 -0.93 0.40
N PRO A 220 19.60 -0.27 -0.53
CA PRO A 220 18.97 0.47 -1.61
C PRO A 220 18.28 -0.49 -2.60
N HIS A 221 17.06 -0.14 -3.03
CA HIS A 221 16.30 -0.91 -4.02
C HIS A 221 15.41 0.01 -4.86
N LYS A 222 14.90 -0.50 -5.98
CA LYS A 222 14.05 0.26 -6.92
C LYS A 222 12.54 0.03 -6.70
N ILE A 223 12.13 -0.89 -5.82
CA ILE A 223 10.70 -1.21 -5.57
C ILE A 223 10.10 -0.16 -4.64
N GLN A 224 9.63 0.96 -5.21
CA GLN A 224 9.02 2.04 -4.44
C GLN A 224 7.73 1.57 -3.76
N GLY A 225 7.51 2.03 -2.52
CA GLY A 225 6.29 1.77 -1.74
C GLY A 225 6.39 0.65 -0.71
N ILE A 226 7.43 -0.18 -0.78
CA ILE A 226 7.75 -1.23 0.21
C ILE A 226 9.22 -1.15 0.65
N GLY A 227 9.64 -1.99 1.58
CA GLY A 227 11.03 -2.06 2.00
C GLY A 227 11.53 -0.81 2.72
N ALA A 228 10.92 -0.45 3.85
CA ALA A 228 11.24 0.77 4.61
C ALA A 228 12.66 0.81 5.23
N GLY A 229 13.40 -0.31 5.16
CA GLY A 229 14.74 -0.44 5.74
C GLY A 229 14.76 -0.78 7.23
N PHE A 230 13.60 -0.99 7.83
CA PHE A 230 13.41 -1.42 9.21
C PHE A 230 12.12 -2.24 9.34
N VAL A 231 11.94 -2.95 10.45
CA VAL A 231 10.69 -3.68 10.77
C VAL A 231 9.71 -2.69 11.40
N PRO A 232 8.55 -2.40 10.75
CA PRO A 232 7.58 -1.44 11.29
C PRO A 232 6.84 -1.99 12.51
N ASP A 233 6.47 -1.13 13.47
CA ASP A 233 5.71 -1.51 14.68
C ASP A 233 4.30 -2.02 14.34
N VAL A 234 3.72 -1.55 13.23
CA VAL A 234 2.41 -2.01 12.73
C VAL A 234 2.45 -3.46 12.23
N LEU A 235 3.62 -3.98 11.87
CA LEU A 235 3.76 -5.33 11.34
C LEU A 235 3.70 -6.38 12.45
N ASN A 236 2.70 -7.25 12.40
CA ASN A 236 2.69 -8.49 13.17
C ASN A 236 3.64 -9.51 12.52
N THR A 237 4.85 -9.63 13.04
CA THR A 237 5.89 -10.53 12.49
C THR A 237 5.57 -12.03 12.65
N LYS A 238 4.48 -12.38 13.36
CA LYS A 238 4.02 -13.76 13.53
C LYS A 238 2.89 -14.15 12.57
N ILE A 239 2.43 -13.19 11.72
CA ILE A 239 1.25 -13.44 10.87
C ILE A 239 1.61 -14.15 9.58
N TYR A 240 2.79 -13.93 9.04
CA TYR A 240 3.23 -14.55 7.78
C TYR A 240 3.95 -15.88 8.03
N ASP A 241 3.78 -16.79 7.09
CA ASP A 241 4.35 -18.15 7.10
C ASP A 241 5.65 -18.22 6.32
N GLU A 242 5.75 -17.42 5.25
CA GLU A 242 6.91 -17.38 4.35
C GLU A 242 7.24 -15.94 3.96
N ILE A 243 8.48 -15.72 3.52
CA ILE A 243 8.94 -14.45 2.96
C ILE A 243 9.37 -14.69 1.52
N TYR A 244 8.82 -13.90 0.60
CA TYR A 244 9.27 -13.84 -0.78
C TYR A 244 10.15 -12.61 -0.99
N LYS A 245 11.37 -12.82 -1.47
CA LYS A 245 12.31 -11.74 -1.82
C LYS A 245 12.14 -11.39 -3.30
N ALA A 246 11.48 -10.26 -3.56
CA ALA A 246 11.23 -9.80 -4.93
C ALA A 246 12.45 -9.08 -5.50
N ASP A 247 12.86 -9.49 -6.70
CA ASP A 247 13.84 -8.75 -7.48
C ASP A 247 13.20 -7.54 -8.18
N ASN A 248 13.99 -6.48 -8.44
CA ASN A 248 13.49 -5.29 -9.13
C ASN A 248 12.99 -5.62 -10.55
N ASP A 249 13.79 -6.39 -11.29
CA ASP A 249 13.52 -6.68 -12.71
C ASP A 249 12.34 -7.64 -12.86
N GLU A 250 12.20 -8.61 -11.95
CA GLU A 250 11.01 -9.48 -11.88
C GLU A 250 9.73 -8.67 -11.63
N GLY A 251 9.78 -7.70 -10.71
CA GLY A 251 8.65 -6.81 -10.43
C GLY A 251 8.28 -5.95 -11.64
N PHE A 252 9.26 -5.37 -12.34
CA PHE A 252 9.03 -4.60 -13.56
C PHE A 252 8.46 -5.48 -14.69
N ALA A 253 9.03 -6.67 -14.90
CA ALA A 253 8.56 -7.60 -15.92
C ALA A 253 7.12 -8.06 -15.66
N ALA A 254 6.76 -8.37 -14.42
CA ALA A 254 5.39 -8.77 -14.06
C ALA A 254 4.37 -7.63 -14.27
N ALA A 255 4.72 -6.38 -13.93
CA ALA A 255 3.86 -5.23 -14.20
C ALA A 255 3.65 -5.00 -15.70
N LYS A 256 4.74 -5.07 -16.50
CA LYS A 256 4.69 -4.95 -17.96
C LYS A 256 3.87 -6.09 -18.60
N LEU A 257 4.02 -7.31 -18.09
CA LEU A 257 3.26 -8.47 -18.57
C LEU A 257 1.75 -8.28 -18.31
N LEU A 258 1.37 -7.88 -17.09
CA LEU A 258 -0.05 -7.62 -16.76
C LEU A 258 -0.65 -6.54 -17.66
N ALA A 259 0.09 -5.47 -17.93
CA ALA A 259 -0.36 -4.43 -18.85
C ALA A 259 -0.57 -4.96 -20.27
N LYS A 260 0.33 -5.83 -20.76
CA LYS A 260 0.25 -6.41 -22.10
C LYS A 260 -0.87 -7.43 -22.27
N THR A 261 -1.10 -8.28 -21.26
CA THR A 261 -2.04 -9.39 -21.35
C THR A 261 -3.46 -8.99 -20.96
N GLU A 262 -3.60 -8.13 -19.94
CA GLU A 262 -4.90 -7.78 -19.35
C GLU A 262 -5.29 -6.31 -19.55
N GLY A 263 -4.40 -5.46 -20.05
CA GLY A 263 -4.65 -4.01 -20.14
C GLY A 263 -4.69 -3.32 -18.76
N ILE A 264 -4.12 -3.94 -17.72
CA ILE A 264 -4.12 -3.43 -16.35
C ILE A 264 -2.75 -2.81 -16.04
N LEU A 265 -2.71 -1.49 -15.90
CA LEU A 265 -1.49 -0.73 -15.63
C LEU A 265 -1.30 -0.53 -14.13
N VAL A 266 -0.25 -1.10 -13.56
CA VAL A 266 0.01 -1.08 -12.12
C VAL A 266 1.39 -0.53 -11.78
N GLY A 267 1.56 -0.10 -10.52
CA GLY A 267 2.82 0.43 -10.02
C GLY A 267 3.87 -0.63 -9.72
N ILE A 268 5.06 -0.18 -9.33
CA ILE A 268 6.25 -1.03 -9.14
C ILE A 268 6.03 -2.09 -8.06
N SER A 269 5.50 -1.71 -6.89
CA SER A 269 5.25 -2.67 -5.81
C SER A 269 4.08 -3.61 -6.13
N SER A 270 3.18 -3.20 -7.00
CA SER A 270 2.12 -4.07 -7.54
C SER A 270 2.71 -5.16 -8.43
N GLY A 271 3.63 -4.79 -9.32
CA GLY A 271 4.38 -5.75 -10.13
C GLY A 271 5.19 -6.73 -9.29
N ALA A 272 5.84 -6.24 -8.23
CA ALA A 272 6.54 -7.11 -7.28
C ALA A 272 5.58 -8.10 -6.58
N ALA A 273 4.39 -7.65 -6.13
CA ALA A 273 3.39 -8.55 -5.55
C ALA A 273 2.91 -9.61 -6.54
N LEU A 274 2.71 -9.21 -7.81
CA LEU A 274 2.34 -10.12 -8.88
C LEU A 274 3.46 -11.11 -9.21
N SER A 275 4.74 -10.69 -9.23
CA SER A 275 5.87 -11.62 -9.47
C SER A 275 5.93 -12.70 -8.39
N GLY A 276 5.67 -12.35 -7.13
CA GLY A 276 5.51 -13.32 -6.06
C GLY A 276 4.36 -14.29 -6.31
N ALA A 277 3.18 -13.78 -6.70
CA ALA A 277 2.03 -14.63 -7.01
C ALA A 277 2.33 -15.61 -8.17
N ILE A 278 2.97 -15.15 -9.23
CA ILE A 278 3.40 -15.99 -10.37
C ILE A 278 4.39 -17.05 -9.89
N ALA A 279 5.38 -16.69 -9.07
CA ALA A 279 6.36 -17.63 -8.54
C ALA A 279 5.70 -18.73 -7.70
N TYR A 280 4.70 -18.37 -6.88
CA TYR A 280 3.93 -19.35 -6.11
C TYR A 280 3.01 -20.19 -7.00
N ALA A 281 2.36 -19.60 -8.01
CA ALA A 281 1.49 -20.32 -8.94
C ALA A 281 2.23 -21.37 -9.78
N LYS A 282 3.52 -21.17 -10.06
CA LYS A 282 4.38 -22.13 -10.77
C LYS A 282 4.81 -23.34 -9.95
N LYS A 283 4.63 -23.29 -8.61
CA LYS A 283 5.00 -24.42 -7.75
C LYS A 283 3.99 -25.55 -7.90
N THR A 284 4.45 -26.78 -8.17
CA THR A 284 3.59 -27.96 -8.38
C THR A 284 2.65 -28.23 -7.20
N GLU A 285 3.10 -27.98 -5.98
CA GLU A 285 2.28 -28.14 -4.77
C GLU A 285 1.13 -27.13 -4.66
N ASN A 286 1.13 -26.10 -5.50
CA ASN A 286 0.08 -25.08 -5.54
C ASN A 286 -0.90 -25.24 -6.71
N LYS A 287 -0.79 -26.32 -7.47
CA LYS A 287 -1.76 -26.65 -8.51
C LYS A 287 -3.19 -26.69 -7.95
N GLY A 288 -4.10 -25.99 -8.62
CA GLY A 288 -5.51 -25.88 -8.24
C GLY A 288 -5.79 -24.97 -7.04
N LYS A 289 -4.76 -24.30 -6.46
CA LYS A 289 -4.94 -23.35 -5.35
C LYS A 289 -5.28 -21.95 -5.85
N THR A 290 -5.94 -21.20 -5.00
CA THR A 290 -6.25 -19.78 -5.20
C THR A 290 -5.24 -18.89 -4.47
N ILE A 291 -4.56 -18.04 -5.22
CA ILE A 291 -3.52 -17.13 -4.75
C ILE A 291 -4.02 -15.69 -4.91
N VAL A 292 -4.16 -14.96 -3.82
CA VAL A 292 -4.56 -13.56 -3.85
C VAL A 292 -3.35 -12.66 -3.68
N ALA A 293 -3.09 -11.77 -4.64
CA ALA A 293 -2.09 -10.73 -4.56
C ALA A 293 -2.73 -9.34 -4.44
N LEU A 294 -2.27 -8.53 -3.49
CA LEU A 294 -2.74 -7.15 -3.38
C LEU A 294 -1.84 -6.24 -4.21
N LEU A 295 -2.43 -5.52 -5.16
CA LEU A 295 -1.78 -4.55 -6.04
C LEU A 295 -2.06 -3.13 -5.55
N PRO A 296 -1.07 -2.46 -4.89
CA PRO A 296 -1.32 -1.26 -4.10
C PRO A 296 -1.74 -0.03 -4.87
N ASP A 297 -1.23 0.19 -6.09
CA ASP A 297 -1.44 1.43 -6.84
C ASP A 297 -1.31 1.27 -8.36
N SER A 298 -1.63 2.37 -9.09
CA SER A 298 -1.55 2.46 -10.56
C SER A 298 -0.13 2.74 -11.03
N GLY A 299 0.16 2.35 -12.29
CA GLY A 299 1.38 2.70 -13.02
C GLY A 299 1.53 4.18 -13.33
N ASP A 300 0.44 4.95 -13.35
CA ASP A 300 0.43 6.38 -13.72
C ASP A 300 1.38 7.25 -12.88
N ARG A 301 1.75 6.79 -11.70
CA ARG A 301 2.66 7.48 -10.78
C ARG A 301 4.14 7.24 -11.07
N TYR A 302 4.46 6.45 -12.09
CA TYR A 302 5.80 5.89 -12.33
C TYR A 302 6.31 6.09 -13.75
N TYR A 303 5.66 6.93 -14.57
CA TYR A 303 6.04 7.14 -15.99
C TYR A 303 7.49 7.59 -16.20
N SER A 304 8.07 8.31 -15.25
CA SER A 304 9.47 8.75 -15.29
C SER A 304 10.46 7.76 -14.66
N THR A 305 10.02 6.54 -14.36
CA THR A 305 10.85 5.52 -13.70
C THR A 305 11.24 4.41 -14.68
N PRO A 306 12.24 3.56 -14.34
CA PRO A 306 12.63 2.40 -15.15
C PRO A 306 11.49 1.42 -15.49
N LEU A 307 10.36 1.47 -14.77
CA LEU A 307 9.18 0.67 -15.12
C LEU A 307 8.70 0.95 -16.56
N PHE A 308 8.83 2.21 -17.04
CA PHE A 308 8.35 2.62 -18.35
C PHE A 308 9.44 3.15 -19.29
N THR A 309 10.63 3.46 -18.79
CA THR A 309 11.71 4.10 -19.58
C THR A 309 12.80 3.13 -20.03
N GLU A 310 12.74 1.86 -19.65
CA GLU A 310 13.70 0.79 -20.02
C GLU A 310 13.03 -0.35 -20.78
#